data_8990a03f8fe0d1a33a88ad8c9230bef2
#
_entry.id   8990a03f8fe0d1a33a88ad8c9230bef2
#
_cell.length_a   1.000
_cell.length_b   1.000
_cell.length_c   1.000
_cell.angle_alpha   90.00
_cell.angle_beta   90.00
_cell.angle_gamma   90.00
#
_symmetry.space_group_name_H-M   'P 1'
#
loop_
_entity.id
_entity.type
_entity.pdbx_description
1 polymer ?
#
loop_
_entity_poly.entity_id
_entity_poly.type
_entity_poly.pdbx_seq_one_letter_code
_entity_poly.pdbx_strand_id
1 'polypeptide(L)'
;LEEHYGTLFFDRINQRLRITGEGRRFLDYARHFIQMYDEMELAFSNSGISGVLRIGASTNVGISYLPRFMQLFQETYPQVHTQVHIQTTAQTEAMLLNGALDLAIVGGTIHSEQIALTPLFQEHYTAICAPGHPMAGKTVSINTFMKQPLLFREVGSTSYEVFQNAIRQTGCEVTP
;
A
#
# COMPACT_ATOMS: atom_id res chain seq x y z
N LEU A 1 28.67 7.28 14.69
CA LEU A 1 27.93 6.03 14.52
C LEU A 1 28.71 5.05 13.66
N GLU A 2 29.11 5.40 12.44
CA GLU A 2 29.90 4.54 11.55
C GLU A 2 31.20 4.06 12.18
N GLU A 3 31.91 4.94 12.85
CA GLU A 3 33.14 4.61 13.62
C GLU A 3 32.85 3.63 14.78
N HIS A 4 31.73 3.82 15.48
CA HIS A 4 31.32 2.96 16.60
C HIS A 4 30.97 1.54 16.15
N TYR A 5 30.29 1.39 15.01
CA TYR A 5 29.87 0.09 14.47
C TYR A 5 30.88 -0.51 13.49
N GLY A 6 31.97 0.19 13.16
CA GLY A 6 32.99 -0.26 12.19
C GLY A 6 32.44 -0.48 10.78
N THR A 7 31.38 0.24 10.40
CA THR A 7 30.64 0.01 9.17
C THR A 7 30.21 1.33 8.55
N LEU A 8 30.21 1.43 7.23
CA LEU A 8 29.74 2.60 6.50
C LEU A 8 28.24 2.51 6.24
N PHE A 9 27.48 3.49 6.70
CA PHE A 9 26.06 3.62 6.43
C PHE A 9 25.79 4.41 5.15
N PHE A 10 26.76 5.22 4.72
CA PHE A 10 26.68 6.03 3.51
C PHE A 10 27.95 5.88 2.66
N ASP A 11 27.74 5.81 1.35
CA ASP A 11 28.77 5.82 0.34
C ASP A 11 28.74 7.12 -0.46
N ARG A 12 29.91 7.58 -0.88
CA ARG A 12 30.03 8.74 -1.79
C ARG A 12 30.40 8.25 -3.19
N ILE A 13 29.41 8.20 -4.06
CA ILE A 13 29.58 7.84 -5.47
C ILE A 13 29.30 9.07 -6.33
N ASN A 14 30.26 9.52 -7.13
CA ASN A 14 30.14 10.69 -8.03
C ASN A 14 29.61 11.95 -7.29
N GLN A 15 30.19 12.29 -6.14
CA GLN A 15 29.80 13.43 -5.30
C GLN A 15 28.37 13.36 -4.74
N ARG A 16 27.67 12.24 -4.88
CA ARG A 16 26.36 12.00 -4.29
C ARG A 16 26.46 11.04 -3.12
N LEU A 17 25.78 11.39 -2.05
CA LEU A 17 25.65 10.52 -0.89
C LEU A 17 24.59 9.44 -1.20
N ARG A 18 24.97 8.17 -1.04
CA ARG A 18 24.07 7.02 -1.15
C ARG A 18 24.09 6.22 0.13
N ILE A 19 22.90 5.78 0.56
CA ILE A 19 22.79 4.87 1.70
C ILE A 19 23.26 3.46 1.26
N THR A 20 24.10 2.83 2.08
CA THR A 20 24.58 1.46 1.87
C THR A 20 23.50 0.43 2.26
N GLY A 21 23.76 -0.87 2.03
CA GLY A 21 22.92 -1.96 2.55
C GLY A 21 22.82 -1.93 4.08
N GLU A 22 23.96 -1.79 4.74
CA GLU A 22 24.04 -1.69 6.21
C GLU A 22 23.40 -0.39 6.72
N GLY A 23 23.54 0.71 5.98
CA GLY A 23 22.86 1.97 6.29
C GLY A 23 21.32 1.83 6.25
N ARG A 24 20.77 1.13 5.25
CA ARG A 24 19.33 0.84 5.20
C ARG A 24 18.89 0.00 6.40
N ARG A 25 19.62 -1.06 6.70
CA ARG A 25 19.36 -1.92 7.85
C ARG A 25 19.39 -1.15 9.17
N PHE A 26 20.39 -0.27 9.35
CA PHE A 26 20.47 0.60 10.51
C PHE A 26 19.29 1.58 10.58
N LEU A 27 18.89 2.15 9.44
CA LEU A 27 17.74 3.06 9.36
C LEU A 27 16.44 2.38 9.79
N ASP A 28 16.24 1.12 9.42
CA ASP A 28 15.06 0.35 9.82
C ASP A 28 15.03 0.13 11.34
N TYR A 29 16.15 -0.23 11.96
CA TYR A 29 16.25 -0.32 13.42
C TYR A 29 16.04 1.04 14.11
N ALA A 30 16.60 2.12 13.56
CA ALA A 30 16.44 3.45 14.11
C ALA A 30 14.97 3.91 14.08
N ARG A 31 14.25 3.60 13.00
CA ARG A 31 12.81 3.88 12.90
C ARG A 31 11.99 3.11 13.93
N HIS A 32 12.26 1.82 14.12
CA HIS A 32 11.60 1.02 15.15
C HIS A 32 11.87 1.56 16.56
N PHE A 33 13.09 2.01 16.81
CA PHE A 33 13.45 2.59 18.10
C PHE A 33 12.70 3.90 18.38
N ILE A 34 12.61 4.78 17.40
CA ILE A 34 11.84 6.03 17.50
C ILE A 34 10.36 5.72 17.72
N GLN A 35 9.80 4.78 16.97
CA GLN A 35 8.41 4.37 17.13
C GLN A 35 8.14 3.84 18.55
N MET A 36 9.00 2.98 19.07
CA MET A 36 8.88 2.44 20.43
C MET A 36 8.98 3.55 21.49
N TYR A 37 9.82 4.55 21.26
CA TYR A 37 9.91 5.72 22.12
C TYR A 37 8.61 6.53 22.10
N ASP A 38 8.05 6.80 20.93
CA ASP A 38 6.78 7.52 20.77
C ASP A 38 5.63 6.74 21.44
N GLU A 39 5.58 5.42 21.31
CA GLU A 39 4.61 4.55 21.98
C GLU A 39 4.74 4.60 23.51
N MET A 40 5.96 4.63 24.02
CA MET A 40 6.24 4.76 25.45
C MET A 40 5.75 6.12 25.97
N GLU A 41 6.09 7.22 25.30
CA GLU A 41 5.63 8.57 25.66
C GLU A 41 4.09 8.64 25.71
N LEU A 42 3.42 8.01 24.73
CA LEU A 42 1.95 7.92 24.69
C LEU A 42 1.38 7.09 25.85
N ALA A 43 1.98 5.95 26.16
CA ALA A 43 1.50 5.05 27.21
C ALA A 43 1.57 5.69 28.59
N PHE A 44 2.49 6.61 28.80
CA PHE A 44 2.69 7.33 30.08
C PHE A 44 2.14 8.76 30.08
N SER A 45 1.66 9.27 28.93
CA SER A 45 0.96 10.56 28.89
C SER A 45 -0.45 10.41 29.46
N ASN A 46 -0.80 11.21 30.46
CA ASN A 46 -2.14 11.22 31.07
C ASN A 46 -3.24 11.84 30.19
N SER A 47 -2.99 12.06 28.93
CA SER A 47 -3.84 12.84 28.01
C SER A 47 -4.51 11.96 26.97
N GLY A 48 -5.33 10.99 27.34
CA GLY A 48 -6.21 10.27 26.40
C GLY A 48 -5.48 9.64 25.21
N ILE A 49 -6.24 9.18 24.19
CA ILE A 49 -5.66 8.63 22.95
C ILE A 49 -5.15 9.81 22.12
N SER A 50 -3.83 9.93 22.00
CA SER A 50 -3.15 10.97 21.21
C SER A 50 -1.92 10.38 20.52
N GLY A 51 -1.31 11.10 19.59
CA GLY A 51 -0.09 10.70 18.89
C GLY A 51 -0.19 10.75 17.38
N VAL A 52 0.73 10.07 16.70
CA VAL A 52 0.78 10.00 15.25
C VAL A 52 0.41 8.60 14.79
N LEU A 53 -0.58 8.49 13.92
CA LEU A 53 -0.99 7.24 13.26
C LEU A 53 -0.61 7.31 11.78
N ARG A 54 0.29 6.42 11.35
CA ARG A 54 0.79 6.32 9.97
C ARG A 54 0.01 5.26 9.21
N ILE A 55 -0.80 5.71 8.25
CA ILE A 55 -1.73 4.85 7.52
C ILE A 55 -1.29 4.72 6.07
N GLY A 56 -1.11 3.49 5.61
CA GLY A 56 -0.94 3.16 4.21
C GLY A 56 -2.27 2.87 3.52
N ALA A 57 -2.39 3.21 2.24
CA ALA A 57 -3.53 2.77 1.44
C ALA A 57 -3.13 2.47 0.00
N SER A 58 -3.73 1.43 -0.59
CA SER A 58 -3.66 1.27 -2.04
C SER A 58 -4.43 2.38 -2.74
N THR A 59 -4.06 2.70 -3.98
CA THR A 59 -4.60 3.87 -4.70
C THR A 59 -6.12 3.92 -4.73
N ASN A 60 -6.79 2.81 -5.04
CA ASN A 60 -8.25 2.77 -5.10
C ASN A 60 -8.88 3.04 -3.73
N VAL A 61 -8.36 2.41 -2.69
CA VAL A 61 -8.82 2.60 -1.30
C VAL A 61 -8.56 4.03 -0.84
N GLY A 62 -7.38 4.56 -1.12
CA GLY A 62 -6.99 5.90 -0.74
C GLY A 62 -7.85 7.00 -1.35
N ILE A 63 -8.30 6.80 -2.59
CA ILE A 63 -9.16 7.76 -3.27
C ILE A 63 -10.64 7.60 -2.87
N SER A 64 -11.13 6.35 -2.81
CA SER A 64 -12.58 6.09 -2.73
C SER A 64 -13.11 5.97 -1.30
N TYR A 65 -12.34 5.39 -0.39
CA TYR A 65 -12.82 5.01 0.95
C TYR A 65 -12.13 5.77 2.07
N LEU A 66 -10.82 5.96 1.95
CA LEU A 66 -10.01 6.51 3.05
C LEU A 66 -10.46 7.90 3.52
N PRO A 67 -10.85 8.86 2.65
CA PRO A 67 -11.28 10.19 3.10
C PRO A 67 -12.43 10.12 4.12
N ARG A 68 -13.42 9.25 3.88
CA ARG A 68 -14.55 9.08 4.79
C ARG A 68 -14.14 8.42 6.11
N PHE A 69 -13.24 7.44 6.05
CA PHE A 69 -12.71 6.82 7.27
C PHE A 69 -11.93 7.81 8.10
N MET A 70 -11.10 8.64 7.46
CA MET A 70 -10.33 9.68 8.15
C MET A 70 -11.21 10.72 8.81
N GLN A 71 -12.28 11.15 8.16
CA GLN A 71 -13.24 12.07 8.76
C GLN A 71 -13.84 11.48 10.05
N LEU A 72 -14.40 10.27 9.99
CA LEU A 72 -14.99 9.61 11.14
C LEU A 72 -13.97 9.34 12.27
N PHE A 73 -12.76 8.95 11.89
CA PHE A 73 -11.68 8.73 12.83
C PHE A 73 -11.29 10.03 13.55
N GLN A 74 -11.13 11.13 12.82
CA GLN A 74 -10.77 12.42 13.39
C GLN A 74 -11.86 13.00 14.31
N GLU A 75 -13.15 12.75 13.99
CA GLU A 75 -14.27 13.12 14.86
C GLU A 75 -14.23 12.35 16.19
N THR A 76 -13.79 11.09 16.15
CA THR A 76 -13.72 10.23 17.36
C THR A 76 -12.43 10.46 18.16
N TYR A 77 -11.32 10.68 17.47
CA TYR A 77 -9.98 10.81 18.06
C TYR A 77 -9.28 12.10 17.60
N PRO A 78 -9.77 13.29 18.00
CA PRO A 78 -9.28 14.57 17.51
C PRO A 78 -7.83 14.88 17.87
N GLN A 79 -7.27 14.20 18.87
CA GLN A 79 -5.87 14.38 19.31
C GLN A 79 -4.88 13.45 18.59
N VAL A 80 -5.37 12.54 17.74
CA VAL A 80 -4.50 11.66 16.94
C VAL A 80 -4.17 12.35 15.61
N HIS A 81 -2.90 12.53 15.37
CA HIS A 81 -2.40 13.10 14.10
C HIS A 81 -2.24 11.97 13.08
N THR A 82 -2.98 12.01 11.98
CA THR A 82 -2.90 10.97 10.95
C THR A 82 -1.98 11.40 9.81
N GLN A 83 -1.06 10.52 9.43
CA GLN A 83 -0.23 10.64 8.24
C GLN A 83 -0.65 9.55 7.25
N VAL A 84 -1.03 9.97 6.04
CA VAL A 84 -1.55 9.04 5.02
C VAL A 84 -0.57 8.91 3.87
N HIS A 85 -0.25 7.67 3.50
CA HIS A 85 0.59 7.32 2.36
C HIS A 85 -0.21 6.49 1.36
N ILE A 86 -0.43 7.04 0.16
CA ILE A 86 -1.14 6.34 -0.93
C ILE A 86 -0.10 5.81 -1.91
N GLN A 87 -0.01 4.48 -2.02
CA GLN A 87 1.01 3.77 -2.80
C GLN A 87 0.40 2.53 -3.47
N THR A 88 1.20 1.77 -4.22
CA THR A 88 0.80 0.43 -4.65
C THR A 88 0.74 -0.52 -3.46
N THR A 89 -0.02 -1.62 -3.57
CA THR A 89 -0.11 -2.63 -2.50
C THR A 89 1.27 -3.17 -2.12
N ALA A 90 2.14 -3.46 -3.10
CA ALA A 90 3.49 -3.94 -2.85
C ALA A 90 4.37 -2.92 -2.11
N GLN A 91 4.27 -1.65 -2.45
CA GLN A 91 5.00 -0.58 -1.74
C GLN A 91 4.47 -0.41 -0.31
N THR A 92 3.16 -0.49 -0.12
CA THR A 92 2.51 -0.40 1.19
C THR A 92 2.93 -1.57 2.08
N GLU A 93 2.98 -2.80 1.53
CA GLU A 93 3.48 -3.99 2.21
C GLU A 93 4.93 -3.79 2.68
N ALA A 94 5.82 -3.31 1.81
CA ALA A 94 7.21 -3.03 2.17
C ALA A 94 7.33 -1.95 3.26
N MET A 95 6.46 -0.93 3.24
CA MET A 95 6.44 0.11 4.27
C MET A 95 5.93 -0.38 5.62
N LEU A 96 4.99 -1.33 5.66
CA LEU A 96 4.58 -2.01 6.90
C LEU A 96 5.71 -2.83 7.48
N LEU A 97 6.38 -3.65 6.65
CA LEU A 97 7.46 -4.54 7.08
C LEU A 97 8.67 -3.78 7.64
N ASN A 98 8.94 -2.58 7.16
CA ASN A 98 10.03 -1.75 7.66
C ASN A 98 9.62 -0.74 8.75
N GLY A 99 8.38 -0.84 9.27
CA GLY A 99 7.90 0.01 10.35
C GLY A 99 7.64 1.47 9.96
N ALA A 100 7.55 1.78 8.66
CA ALA A 100 7.21 3.13 8.20
C ALA A 100 5.71 3.42 8.28
N LEU A 101 4.89 2.40 8.47
CA LEU A 101 3.44 2.48 8.67
C LEU A 101 3.03 1.66 9.89
N ASP A 102 2.01 2.13 10.58
CA ASP A 102 1.41 1.42 11.71
C ASP A 102 0.32 0.46 11.24
N LEU A 103 -0.44 0.85 10.23
CA LEU A 103 -1.45 0.02 9.58
C LEU A 103 -1.64 0.41 8.11
N ALA A 104 -2.31 -0.46 7.36
CA ALA A 104 -2.70 -0.15 5.99
C ALA A 104 -4.08 -0.72 5.63
N ILE A 105 -4.75 -0.04 4.71
CA ILE A 105 -6.00 -0.52 4.08
C ILE A 105 -5.69 -0.69 2.59
N VAL A 106 -5.68 -1.93 2.13
CA VAL A 106 -5.28 -2.26 0.76
C VAL A 106 -6.29 -3.19 0.09
N GLY A 107 -6.41 -3.07 -1.21
CA GLY A 107 -7.02 -4.10 -2.04
C GLY A 107 -5.93 -5.01 -2.61
N GLY A 108 -6.27 -6.26 -2.92
CA GLY A 108 -5.35 -7.23 -3.51
C GLY A 108 -4.68 -8.14 -2.50
N THR A 109 -3.61 -8.81 -2.94
CA THR A 109 -2.93 -9.83 -2.17
C THR A 109 -1.73 -9.25 -1.45
N ILE A 110 -1.62 -9.55 -0.15
CA ILE A 110 -0.41 -9.35 0.65
C ILE A 110 0.33 -10.69 0.67
N HIS A 111 1.62 -10.66 0.47
CA HIS A 111 2.44 -11.86 0.33
C HIS A 111 3.18 -12.25 1.60
N SER A 112 3.42 -11.31 2.49
CA SER A 112 4.16 -11.54 3.72
C SER A 112 3.28 -12.16 4.81
N GLU A 113 3.74 -13.26 5.38
CA GLU A 113 3.12 -13.91 6.55
C GLU A 113 3.35 -13.12 7.86
N GLN A 114 4.21 -12.11 7.84
CA GLN A 114 4.49 -11.26 9.01
C GLN A 114 3.43 -10.18 9.24
N ILE A 115 2.51 -10.00 8.29
CA ILE A 115 1.46 -9.00 8.36
C ILE A 115 0.13 -9.66 8.72
N ALA A 116 -0.47 -9.23 9.82
CA ALA A 116 -1.82 -9.67 10.20
C ALA A 116 -2.86 -9.05 9.26
N LEU A 117 -3.74 -9.87 8.70
CA LEU A 117 -4.77 -9.45 7.75
C LEU A 117 -6.17 -9.57 8.37
N THR A 118 -6.96 -8.51 8.24
CA THR A 118 -8.38 -8.50 8.60
C THR A 118 -9.21 -8.11 7.39
N PRO A 119 -10.06 -8.99 6.84
CA PRO A 119 -10.94 -8.62 5.74
C PRO A 119 -11.95 -7.55 6.18
N LEU A 120 -12.09 -6.48 5.41
CA LEU A 120 -13.02 -5.38 5.70
C LEU A 120 -14.29 -5.48 4.85
N PHE A 121 -14.14 -5.61 3.53
CA PHE A 121 -15.24 -5.69 2.57
C PHE A 121 -14.77 -6.35 1.28
N GLN A 122 -15.72 -6.73 0.44
CA GLN A 122 -15.47 -7.32 -0.87
C GLN A 122 -15.78 -6.31 -1.97
N GLU A 123 -14.87 -6.19 -2.94
CA GLU A 123 -15.04 -5.39 -4.16
C GLU A 123 -15.28 -6.29 -5.36
N HIS A 124 -16.01 -5.76 -6.36
CA HIS A 124 -16.22 -6.40 -7.64
C HIS A 124 -15.65 -5.54 -8.76
N TYR A 125 -14.85 -6.15 -9.62
CA TYR A 125 -14.33 -5.49 -10.81
C TYR A 125 -15.29 -5.70 -11.97
N THR A 126 -15.58 -4.63 -12.70
CA THR A 126 -16.46 -4.62 -13.87
C THR A 126 -15.75 -3.99 -15.05
N ALA A 127 -15.89 -4.58 -16.22
CA ALA A 127 -15.44 -3.96 -17.46
C ALA A 127 -16.36 -2.77 -17.80
N ILE A 128 -15.77 -1.66 -18.15
CA ILE A 128 -16.48 -0.45 -18.61
C ILE A 128 -16.06 -0.08 -20.03
N CYS A 129 -16.95 0.54 -20.76
CA CYS A 129 -16.68 1.08 -22.10
C CYS A 129 -17.52 2.34 -22.35
N ALA A 130 -17.20 3.05 -23.42
CA ALA A 130 -18.02 4.19 -23.84
C ALA A 130 -19.46 3.75 -24.18
N PRO A 131 -20.49 4.58 -23.94
CA PRO A 131 -21.90 4.24 -24.23
C PRO A 131 -22.17 3.79 -25.66
N GLY A 132 -21.44 4.32 -26.65
CA GLY A 132 -21.53 3.94 -28.05
C GLY A 132 -20.73 2.70 -28.46
N HIS A 133 -20.05 2.04 -27.53
CA HIS A 133 -19.25 0.86 -27.85
C HIS A 133 -20.15 -0.32 -28.27
N PRO A 134 -19.78 -1.12 -29.30
CA PRO A 134 -20.63 -2.23 -29.80
C PRO A 134 -21.01 -3.27 -28.74
N MET A 135 -20.25 -3.35 -27.65
CA MET A 135 -20.48 -4.27 -26.52
C MET A 135 -21.18 -3.63 -25.32
N ALA A 136 -21.48 -2.32 -25.38
CA ALA A 136 -22.14 -1.64 -24.27
C ALA A 136 -23.48 -2.30 -23.94
N GLY A 137 -23.70 -2.60 -22.64
CA GLY A 137 -24.93 -3.23 -22.16
C GLY A 137 -25.16 -4.67 -22.60
N LYS A 138 -24.15 -5.33 -23.18
CA LYS A 138 -24.29 -6.72 -23.70
C LYS A 138 -23.48 -7.70 -22.84
N THR A 139 -23.98 -8.91 -22.72
CA THR A 139 -23.21 -10.06 -22.25
C THR A 139 -22.35 -10.58 -23.40
N VAL A 140 -21.04 -10.64 -23.20
CA VAL A 140 -20.09 -11.11 -24.22
C VAL A 140 -19.28 -12.28 -23.69
N SER A 141 -18.85 -13.18 -24.55
CA SER A 141 -17.94 -14.25 -24.16
C SER A 141 -16.55 -13.68 -23.83
N ILE A 142 -15.81 -14.36 -22.96
CA ILE A 142 -14.45 -13.97 -22.61
C ILE A 142 -13.54 -13.90 -23.85
N ASN A 143 -13.67 -14.83 -24.79
CA ASN A 143 -12.89 -14.83 -26.02
C ASN A 143 -13.17 -13.61 -26.91
N THR A 144 -14.39 -13.10 -26.89
CA THR A 144 -14.77 -11.89 -27.63
C THR A 144 -14.26 -10.66 -26.93
N PHE A 145 -14.32 -10.64 -25.58
CA PHE A 145 -13.80 -9.57 -24.74
C PHE A 145 -12.29 -9.42 -24.90
N MET A 146 -11.53 -10.50 -24.83
CA MET A 146 -10.07 -10.50 -24.96
C MET A 146 -9.53 -10.07 -26.33
N LYS A 147 -10.37 -10.03 -27.36
CA LYS A 147 -10.01 -9.49 -28.68
C LYS A 147 -10.13 -7.98 -28.80
N GLN A 148 -10.63 -7.32 -27.75
CA GLN A 148 -10.77 -5.85 -27.74
C GLN A 148 -9.49 -5.18 -27.26
N PRO A 149 -9.21 -3.95 -27.70
CA PRO A 149 -8.18 -3.14 -27.06
C PRO A 149 -8.60 -2.83 -25.62
N LEU A 150 -7.82 -3.28 -24.67
CA LEU A 150 -8.11 -3.14 -23.25
C LEU A 150 -7.17 -2.09 -22.62
N LEU A 151 -7.73 -1.23 -21.78
CA LEU A 151 -6.98 -0.28 -21.00
C LEU A 151 -6.89 -0.80 -19.56
N PHE A 152 -5.67 -0.93 -19.08
CA PHE A 152 -5.37 -1.34 -17.73
C PHE A 152 -4.57 -0.27 -17.01
N ARG A 153 -4.52 -0.38 -15.70
CA ARG A 153 -3.51 0.29 -14.91
C ARG A 153 -2.15 -0.40 -15.10
N GLU A 154 -1.15 0.21 -14.54
CA GLU A 154 0.24 -0.28 -14.53
C GLU A 154 0.35 -1.72 -13.99
N VAL A 155 1.35 -2.43 -14.48
CA VAL A 155 1.75 -3.75 -13.94
C VAL A 155 2.09 -3.61 -12.45
N GLY A 156 1.60 -4.54 -11.62
CA GLY A 156 1.73 -4.48 -10.15
C GLY A 156 0.63 -3.69 -9.45
N SER A 157 -0.36 -3.15 -10.20
CA SER A 157 -1.59 -2.65 -9.59
C SER A 157 -2.53 -3.80 -9.26
N THR A 158 -3.24 -3.67 -8.14
CA THR A 158 -4.23 -4.68 -7.68
C THR A 158 -5.25 -5.05 -8.76
N SER A 159 -5.81 -4.06 -9.46
CA SER A 159 -6.80 -4.31 -10.50
C SER A 159 -6.23 -5.12 -11.67
N TYR A 160 -4.98 -4.88 -12.05
CA TYR A 160 -4.31 -5.65 -13.08
C TYR A 160 -4.07 -7.11 -12.64
N GLU A 161 -3.60 -7.32 -11.43
CA GLU A 161 -3.34 -8.65 -10.86
C GLU A 161 -4.63 -9.47 -10.71
N VAL A 162 -5.70 -8.87 -10.18
CA VAL A 162 -7.01 -9.54 -10.06
C VAL A 162 -7.55 -9.94 -11.41
N PHE A 163 -7.46 -9.04 -12.40
CA PHE A 163 -7.88 -9.34 -13.76
C PHE A 163 -7.04 -10.46 -14.37
N GLN A 164 -5.72 -10.40 -14.29
CA GLN A 164 -4.84 -11.47 -14.80
C GLN A 164 -5.17 -12.83 -14.20
N ASN A 165 -5.36 -12.87 -12.87
CA ASN A 165 -5.69 -14.11 -12.19
C ASN A 165 -7.05 -14.67 -12.65
N ALA A 166 -8.07 -13.81 -12.81
CA ALA A 166 -9.36 -14.21 -13.32
C ALA A 166 -9.29 -14.76 -14.77
N ILE A 167 -8.51 -14.10 -15.64
CA ILE A 167 -8.35 -14.55 -17.02
C ILE A 167 -7.57 -15.87 -17.11
N ARG A 168 -6.49 -16.03 -16.34
CA ARG A 168 -5.73 -17.30 -16.32
C ARG A 168 -6.61 -18.50 -15.95
N GLN A 169 -7.57 -18.33 -15.04
CA GLN A 169 -8.54 -19.38 -14.71
C GLN A 169 -9.44 -19.79 -15.86
N THR A 170 -9.60 -18.96 -16.89
CA THR A 170 -10.38 -19.27 -18.10
C THR A 170 -9.54 -19.90 -19.23
N GLY A 171 -8.23 -20.09 -19.01
CA GLY A 171 -7.32 -20.62 -20.03
C GLY A 171 -6.90 -19.59 -21.09
N CYS A 172 -7.23 -18.31 -20.89
CA CYS A 172 -6.81 -17.22 -21.78
C CYS A 172 -5.52 -16.57 -21.25
N GLU A 173 -4.73 -16.01 -22.16
CA GLU A 173 -3.56 -15.20 -21.81
C GLU A 173 -3.86 -13.72 -22.02
N VAL A 174 -3.35 -12.89 -21.10
CA VAL A 174 -3.34 -11.43 -21.23
C VAL A 174 -2.02 -11.04 -21.85
N THR A 175 -2.05 -10.53 -23.05
CA THR A 175 -0.87 -9.89 -23.65
C THR A 175 -0.93 -8.40 -23.28
N PRO A 176 0.08 -7.86 -22.57
CA PRO A 176 0.12 -6.45 -22.19
C PRO A 176 0.27 -5.51 -23.38
#